data_fb7a91f29280467632cdb6026f816368
#
_entry.id   fb7a91f29280467632cdb6026f816368
#
_cell.length_a   1.000
_cell.length_b   1.000
_cell.length_c   1.000
_cell.angle_alpha   90.00
_cell.angle_beta   90.00
_cell.angle_gamma   90.00
#
_symmetry.space_group_name_H-M   'P 1'
#
loop_
_entity.id
_entity.type
_entity.pdbx_description
1 polymer ?
#
loop_
_entity_poly.entity_id
_entity_poly.type
_entity_poly.pdbx_seq_one_letter_code
_entity_poly.pdbx_strand_id
1 'polypeptide(L)'
;MKSIIGFCFFIFVFVQCQQTENVAQYEPLAKQHCGGCHQYADPALLPQATWKNDVLPYMALRMGRDEDLKEKLNVRELSANDLRYKPAQPLVSVADWEKIKAYYLAKAPETFAPAPAREAPASILSLFEVRTATLPSAQLPNVTCVKIDPLNQLVYAADEVNKAVWATDATGKPQQRFGEQPAVSDLQFLDKANRRLLVTYIGESVKVTFQKNGYAQVVDLDKKGSSDLRLTQLYRPTQTLEADLDNDQIPELITCEFGVIEGELSVWKKQNGKYLKKTLSNTPGAIRSVLTDWNKDGRLDIVALFSQSDERVVLYLNKGKLAFEEKTLLRFPPVYGSSYFDLADLNADGRLDIVYTCGDNADYSTVFKPYHGVYLFENQGNERFQQTMFYAMNGAYKALPRDVDLDGDLDLMAIAFYDNPAETPEASLLYFSNDNGTFKPYTIPIGRAGRWLALDAADLDHDGDIDFALGSHPLGLTAGELXXLTILINQAAQLKK
;
A
#
# COMPACT_ATOMS: atom_id res chain seq x y z
N MET A 1 -93.11 -1.58 -26.51
CA MET A 1 -91.92 -1.34 -27.22
C MET A 1 -91.01 -0.50 -26.31
N LYS A 2 -89.99 -1.14 -25.64
CA LYS A 2 -89.03 -0.46 -24.79
C LYS A 2 -87.65 -0.43 -25.49
N SER A 3 -87.17 0.75 -25.85
CA SER A 3 -85.82 0.93 -26.44
C SER A 3 -84.76 0.88 -25.32
N ILE A 4 -83.84 -0.03 -25.45
CA ILE A 4 -82.65 -0.09 -24.59
C ILE A 4 -81.49 0.67 -25.30
N ILE A 5 -81.07 1.77 -24.73
CA ILE A 5 -79.89 2.52 -25.20
C ILE A 5 -78.70 1.97 -24.48
N GLY A 6 -77.87 1.27 -25.24
CA GLY A 6 -76.56 0.74 -24.73
C GLY A 6 -75.53 1.83 -24.71
N PHE A 7 -74.96 2.12 -23.53
CA PHE A 7 -73.86 3.05 -23.32
C PHE A 7 -72.52 2.31 -23.46
N CYS A 8 -71.80 2.51 -24.55
CA CYS A 8 -70.46 1.97 -24.68
C CYS A 8 -69.44 2.85 -23.94
N PHE A 9 -68.89 2.30 -22.86
CA PHE A 9 -67.80 2.95 -22.13
C PHE A 9 -66.46 2.61 -22.84
N PHE A 10 -65.85 3.61 -23.51
CA PHE A 10 -64.53 3.47 -24.06
C PHE A 10 -63.50 3.73 -22.91
N ILE A 11 -62.85 2.68 -22.45
CA ILE A 11 -61.76 2.80 -21.49
C ILE A 11 -60.51 3.15 -22.30
N PHE A 12 -60.07 4.39 -22.22
CA PHE A 12 -58.75 4.83 -22.74
C PHE A 12 -57.66 4.36 -21.76
N VAL A 13 -56.96 3.28 -22.11
CA VAL A 13 -55.77 2.86 -21.38
C VAL A 13 -54.65 3.77 -21.88
N PHE A 14 -54.27 4.74 -21.05
CA PHE A 14 -53.05 5.50 -21.27
C PHE A 14 -51.83 4.60 -20.96
N VAL A 15 -51.24 4.00 -21.99
CA VAL A 15 -49.93 3.38 -21.87
C VAL A 15 -48.94 4.53 -21.78
N GLN A 16 -48.55 4.88 -20.55
CA GLN A 16 -47.45 5.80 -20.32
C GLN A 16 -46.16 5.05 -20.74
N CYS A 17 -45.67 5.35 -21.95
CA CYS A 17 -44.37 4.90 -22.38
C CYS A 17 -43.34 5.65 -21.47
N GLN A 18 -42.89 5.01 -20.41
CA GLN A 18 -41.72 5.49 -19.68
C GLN A 18 -40.52 5.37 -20.63
N GLN A 19 -40.14 6.49 -21.21
CA GLN A 19 -38.87 6.57 -21.91
C GLN A 19 -37.79 6.23 -20.86
N THR A 20 -37.20 5.04 -20.99
CA THR A 20 -36.03 4.70 -20.18
C THR A 20 -34.95 5.72 -20.53
N GLU A 21 -34.62 6.54 -19.56
CA GLU A 21 -33.61 7.58 -19.72
C GLU A 21 -32.28 6.93 -20.16
N ASN A 22 -31.68 7.44 -21.23
CA ASN A 22 -30.40 6.91 -21.72
C ASN A 22 -29.26 7.41 -20.83
N VAL A 23 -28.99 6.67 -19.76
CA VAL A 23 -27.98 7.07 -18.76
C VAL A 23 -26.56 7.16 -19.35
N ALA A 24 -26.29 6.52 -20.50
CA ALA A 24 -24.98 6.60 -21.13
C ALA A 24 -24.62 8.05 -21.52
N GLN A 25 -25.60 8.90 -21.74
CA GLN A 25 -25.35 10.32 -22.04
C GLN A 25 -24.68 11.06 -20.85
N TYR A 26 -24.70 10.49 -19.63
CA TYR A 26 -24.12 11.11 -18.45
C TYR A 26 -22.66 10.75 -18.21
N GLU A 27 -22.06 9.90 -19.07
CA GLU A 27 -20.64 9.54 -18.96
C GLU A 27 -19.69 10.75 -19.02
N PRO A 28 -19.86 11.72 -19.95
CA PRO A 28 -18.98 12.89 -19.95
C PRO A 28 -19.08 13.70 -18.66
N LEU A 29 -20.29 13.81 -18.11
CA LEU A 29 -20.52 14.52 -16.84
C LEU A 29 -19.79 13.80 -15.68
N ALA A 30 -19.92 12.48 -15.61
CA ALA A 30 -19.23 11.67 -14.59
C ALA A 30 -17.70 11.83 -14.75
N LYS A 31 -17.17 11.70 -15.95
CA LYS A 31 -15.73 11.87 -16.21
C LYS A 31 -15.23 13.25 -15.81
N GLN A 32 -15.99 14.30 -16.10
CA GLN A 32 -15.63 15.67 -15.77
C GLN A 32 -15.50 15.87 -14.26
N HIS A 33 -16.49 15.40 -13.48
CA HIS A 33 -16.51 15.63 -12.04
C HIS A 33 -15.63 14.63 -11.29
N CYS A 34 -15.70 13.34 -11.62
CA CYS A 34 -14.96 12.31 -10.90
C CYS A 34 -13.49 12.24 -11.30
N GLY A 35 -13.15 12.70 -12.51
CA GLY A 35 -11.75 12.73 -12.99
C GLY A 35 -10.99 14.00 -12.61
N GLY A 36 -11.62 14.92 -11.91
CA GLY A 36 -11.00 16.22 -11.58
C GLY A 36 -9.99 16.16 -10.43
N CYS A 37 -10.09 15.15 -9.55
CA CYS A 37 -9.24 15.01 -8.37
C CYS A 37 -8.28 13.82 -8.45
N HIS A 38 -8.67 12.77 -9.17
CA HIS A 38 -7.89 11.55 -9.31
C HIS A 38 -8.21 10.90 -10.65
N GLN A 39 -7.56 9.80 -10.97
CA GLN A 39 -7.90 9.06 -12.19
C GLN A 39 -9.37 8.65 -12.12
N TYR A 40 -10.10 8.83 -13.24
CA TYR A 40 -11.50 8.43 -13.33
C TYR A 40 -11.64 6.94 -13.00
N ALA A 41 -12.50 6.62 -12.04
CA ALA A 41 -12.81 5.23 -11.68
C ALA A 41 -14.00 4.77 -12.53
N ASP A 42 -13.74 3.85 -13.45
CA ASP A 42 -14.79 3.29 -14.32
C ASP A 42 -15.82 2.51 -13.46
N PRO A 43 -17.13 2.66 -13.72
CA PRO A 43 -18.14 1.88 -12.99
C PRO A 43 -17.91 0.36 -12.98
N ALA A 44 -17.26 -0.18 -14.02
CA ALA A 44 -16.95 -1.62 -14.09
C ALA A 44 -15.97 -2.11 -13.03
N LEU A 45 -15.27 -1.19 -12.35
CA LEU A 45 -14.24 -1.54 -11.36
C LEU A 45 -14.82 -2.08 -10.05
N LEU A 46 -16.10 -1.85 -9.75
CA LEU A 46 -16.73 -2.34 -8.50
C LEU A 46 -18.16 -2.77 -8.78
N PRO A 47 -18.71 -3.74 -8.00
CA PRO A 47 -20.11 -4.10 -8.11
C PRO A 47 -21.05 -2.92 -7.83
N GLN A 48 -22.24 -2.95 -8.44
CA GLN A 48 -23.27 -1.92 -8.26
C GLN A 48 -23.57 -1.66 -6.78
N ALA A 49 -23.70 -2.74 -5.99
CA ALA A 49 -24.00 -2.61 -4.56
C ALA A 49 -22.90 -1.87 -3.80
N THR A 50 -21.63 -2.11 -4.15
CA THR A 50 -20.48 -1.44 -3.54
C THR A 50 -20.47 0.06 -3.90
N TRP A 51 -20.72 0.38 -5.20
CA TRP A 51 -20.86 1.78 -5.58
C TRP A 51 -21.97 2.47 -4.79
N LYS A 52 -23.15 1.87 -4.77
CA LYS A 52 -24.35 2.45 -4.16
C LYS A 52 -24.18 2.66 -2.65
N ASN A 53 -23.73 1.61 -1.97
CA ASN A 53 -23.78 1.59 -0.51
C ASN A 53 -22.50 2.10 0.14
N ASP A 54 -21.35 2.02 -0.56
CA ASP A 54 -20.06 2.27 0.08
C ASP A 54 -19.32 3.46 -0.53
N VAL A 55 -19.15 3.54 -1.84
CA VAL A 55 -18.27 4.54 -2.44
C VAL A 55 -19.00 5.87 -2.71
N LEU A 56 -20.15 5.82 -3.42
CA LEU A 56 -20.83 7.06 -3.85
C LEU A 56 -21.25 7.96 -2.68
N PRO A 57 -21.74 7.44 -1.53
CA PRO A 57 -22.06 8.35 -0.42
C PRO A 57 -20.87 9.16 0.11
N TYR A 58 -19.67 8.55 0.16
CA TYR A 58 -18.47 9.27 0.58
C TYR A 58 -17.96 10.21 -0.51
N MET A 59 -18.10 9.82 -1.78
CA MET A 59 -17.77 10.72 -2.89
C MET A 59 -18.73 11.92 -2.96
N ALA A 60 -20.01 11.70 -2.65
CA ALA A 60 -20.99 12.81 -2.51
C ALA A 60 -20.47 13.82 -1.49
N LEU A 61 -20.02 13.37 -0.32
CA LEU A 61 -19.49 14.25 0.72
C LEU A 61 -18.30 15.05 0.20
N ARG A 62 -17.37 14.39 -0.51
CA ARG A 62 -16.21 15.07 -1.10
C ARG A 62 -16.57 16.04 -2.20
N MET A 63 -17.74 15.87 -2.81
CA MET A 63 -18.29 16.81 -3.80
C MET A 63 -19.16 17.90 -3.16
N GLY A 64 -19.23 17.93 -1.82
CA GLY A 64 -19.98 18.95 -1.09
C GLY A 64 -21.41 18.55 -0.79
N ARG A 65 -21.78 17.28 -1.04
CA ARG A 65 -23.14 16.73 -0.83
C ARG A 65 -23.09 15.74 0.32
N ASP A 66 -23.86 15.94 1.36
CA ASP A 66 -23.82 15.08 2.55
C ASP A 66 -25.12 14.27 2.76
N GLU A 67 -26.10 14.45 1.89
CA GLU A 67 -27.39 13.82 2.01
C GLU A 67 -27.29 12.29 1.95
N ASP A 68 -26.60 11.76 0.95
CA ASP A 68 -26.43 10.32 0.73
C ASP A 68 -25.71 9.67 1.93
N LEU A 69 -24.67 10.31 2.46
CA LEU A 69 -23.92 9.77 3.58
C LEU A 69 -24.73 9.80 4.89
N LYS A 70 -25.51 10.86 5.11
CA LYS A 70 -26.43 10.93 6.25
C LYS A 70 -27.45 9.80 6.21
N GLU A 71 -27.99 9.52 5.03
CA GLU A 71 -28.93 8.41 4.82
C GLU A 71 -28.27 7.06 5.10
N LYS A 72 -27.07 6.84 4.53
CA LYS A 72 -26.30 5.61 4.74
C LYS A 72 -26.04 5.33 6.23
N LEU A 73 -25.60 6.37 6.96
CA LEU A 73 -25.24 6.24 8.37
C LEU A 73 -26.46 6.30 9.30
N ASN A 74 -27.64 6.63 8.75
CA ASN A 74 -28.88 6.83 9.50
C ASN A 74 -28.68 7.88 10.62
N VAL A 75 -28.09 9.03 10.26
CA VAL A 75 -27.83 10.11 11.21
C VAL A 75 -28.43 11.42 10.69
N ARG A 76 -28.84 12.26 11.64
CA ARG A 76 -29.30 13.62 11.33
C ARG A 76 -28.13 14.54 10.97
N GLU A 77 -27.01 14.37 11.68
CA GLU A 77 -25.82 15.20 11.51
C GLU A 77 -24.57 14.33 11.41
N LEU A 78 -23.63 14.70 10.53
CA LEU A 78 -22.35 14.03 10.41
C LEU A 78 -21.41 14.45 11.52
N SER A 79 -20.48 13.58 11.87
CA SER A 79 -19.46 13.90 12.86
C SER A 79 -18.52 15.00 12.33
N ALA A 80 -17.82 15.68 13.25
CA ALA A 80 -16.82 16.67 12.88
C ALA A 80 -15.71 16.08 11.99
N ASN A 81 -15.38 14.80 12.21
CA ASN A 81 -14.37 14.12 11.38
C ASN A 81 -14.89 13.90 9.95
N ASP A 82 -16.15 13.50 9.79
CA ASP A 82 -16.72 13.35 8.44
C ASP A 82 -16.74 14.69 7.70
N LEU A 83 -17.15 15.74 8.41
CA LEU A 83 -17.26 17.08 7.82
C LEU A 83 -15.90 17.66 7.38
N ARG A 84 -14.77 17.15 7.88
CA ARG A 84 -13.45 17.55 7.38
C ARG A 84 -13.26 17.25 5.90
N TYR A 85 -13.98 16.26 5.37
CA TYR A 85 -13.90 15.88 3.95
C TYR A 85 -14.79 16.75 3.04
N LYS A 86 -15.69 17.55 3.62
CA LYS A 86 -16.67 18.32 2.85
C LYS A 86 -16.09 19.67 2.43
N PRO A 87 -16.04 20.00 1.14
CA PRO A 87 -15.61 21.34 0.73
C PRO A 87 -16.61 22.40 1.17
N ALA A 88 -16.12 23.65 1.32
CA ALA A 88 -16.92 24.77 1.79
C ALA A 88 -18.09 25.09 0.85
N GLN A 89 -17.92 24.82 -0.44
CA GLN A 89 -18.98 25.01 -1.45
C GLN A 89 -19.13 23.72 -2.26
N PRO A 90 -20.38 23.35 -2.61
CA PRO A 90 -20.57 22.16 -3.45
C PRO A 90 -19.87 22.28 -4.81
N LEU A 91 -19.19 21.22 -5.21
CA LEU A 91 -18.49 21.10 -6.50
C LEU A 91 -19.39 20.56 -7.61
N VAL A 92 -20.60 20.11 -7.25
CA VAL A 92 -21.58 19.53 -8.19
C VAL A 92 -22.98 19.95 -7.77
N SER A 93 -23.87 20.20 -8.74
CA SER A 93 -25.28 20.48 -8.44
C SER A 93 -25.99 19.20 -7.97
N VAL A 94 -27.12 19.34 -7.27
CA VAL A 94 -27.93 18.17 -6.88
C VAL A 94 -28.35 17.38 -8.13
N ALA A 95 -28.84 18.09 -9.16
CA ALA A 95 -29.32 17.46 -10.40
C ALA A 95 -28.22 16.69 -11.12
N ASP A 96 -27.02 17.23 -11.16
CA ASP A 96 -25.89 16.55 -11.84
C ASP A 96 -25.35 15.40 -10.99
N TRP A 97 -25.39 15.52 -9.67
CA TRP A 97 -25.01 14.40 -8.80
C TRP A 97 -25.96 13.22 -8.99
N GLU A 98 -27.27 13.47 -9.10
CA GLU A 98 -28.26 12.40 -9.36
C GLU A 98 -28.00 11.70 -10.71
N LYS A 99 -27.66 12.46 -11.75
CA LYS A 99 -27.30 11.91 -13.07
C LYS A 99 -26.02 11.03 -12.97
N ILE A 100 -25.02 11.50 -12.22
CA ILE A 100 -23.77 10.76 -12.01
C ILE A 100 -24.07 9.43 -11.28
N LYS A 101 -24.87 9.47 -10.21
CA LYS A 101 -25.31 8.25 -9.50
C LYS A 101 -26.03 7.28 -10.45
N ALA A 102 -27.00 7.81 -11.21
CA ALA A 102 -27.77 6.98 -12.16
C ALA A 102 -26.85 6.30 -13.16
N TYR A 103 -25.85 7.02 -13.66
CA TYR A 103 -24.86 6.50 -14.61
C TYR A 103 -24.06 5.35 -13.95
N TYR A 104 -23.46 5.59 -12.77
CA TYR A 104 -22.67 4.58 -12.07
C TYR A 104 -23.47 3.32 -11.80
N LEU A 105 -24.69 3.50 -11.25
CA LEU A 105 -25.53 2.35 -10.86
C LEU A 105 -26.04 1.55 -12.07
N ALA A 106 -26.24 2.21 -13.20
CA ALA A 106 -26.68 1.50 -14.42
C ALA A 106 -25.53 0.81 -15.16
N LYS A 107 -24.30 1.31 -14.99
CA LYS A 107 -23.14 0.77 -15.73
C LYS A 107 -22.31 -0.23 -14.91
N ALA A 108 -22.40 -0.17 -13.59
CA ALA A 108 -21.68 -1.09 -12.72
C ALA A 108 -22.24 -2.52 -12.85
N PRO A 109 -21.38 -3.53 -12.85
CA PRO A 109 -21.85 -4.93 -12.88
C PRO A 109 -22.51 -5.31 -11.56
N GLU A 110 -23.39 -6.31 -11.57
CA GLU A 110 -23.97 -6.85 -10.33
C GLU A 110 -22.90 -7.51 -9.46
N THR A 111 -22.01 -8.25 -10.10
CA THR A 111 -20.87 -8.92 -9.44
C THR A 111 -19.65 -8.76 -10.31
N PHE A 112 -18.48 -8.93 -9.73
CA PHE A 112 -17.23 -8.93 -10.51
C PHE A 112 -17.23 -10.06 -11.53
N ALA A 113 -16.60 -9.83 -12.68
CA ALA A 113 -16.13 -10.93 -13.51
C ALA A 113 -15.15 -11.78 -12.68
N PRO A 114 -15.07 -13.07 -12.93
CA PRO A 114 -14.07 -13.91 -12.24
C PRO A 114 -12.67 -13.33 -12.41
N ALA A 115 -11.85 -13.47 -11.37
CA ALA A 115 -10.45 -13.06 -11.46
C ALA A 115 -9.77 -13.80 -12.62
N PRO A 116 -8.79 -13.19 -13.30
CA PRO A 116 -8.06 -13.89 -14.34
C PRO A 116 -7.53 -15.22 -13.85
N ALA A 117 -7.56 -16.22 -14.73
CA ALA A 117 -6.99 -17.51 -14.41
C ALA A 117 -5.50 -17.33 -14.06
N ARG A 118 -5.09 -18.01 -13.00
CA ARG A 118 -3.70 -17.94 -12.54
C ARG A 118 -3.16 -19.35 -12.38
N GLU A 119 -1.86 -19.48 -12.53
CA GLU A 119 -1.18 -20.73 -12.23
C GLU A 119 -1.30 -21.01 -10.72
N ALA A 120 -1.70 -22.24 -10.38
CA ALA A 120 -1.77 -22.64 -8.99
C ALA A 120 -0.33 -22.83 -8.45
N PRO A 121 -0.02 -22.24 -7.27
CA PRO A 121 1.35 -22.37 -6.77
C PRO A 121 1.67 -23.79 -6.32
N ALA A 122 2.87 -24.26 -6.67
CA ALA A 122 3.43 -25.50 -6.15
C ALA A 122 4.10 -25.22 -4.79
N SER A 123 4.29 -26.26 -3.96
CA SER A 123 4.99 -26.09 -2.68
C SER A 123 6.51 -26.13 -2.88
N ILE A 124 7.24 -25.23 -2.23
CA ILE A 124 8.71 -25.18 -2.29
C ILE A 124 9.33 -25.14 -0.88
N LEU A 125 8.85 -25.98 0.01
CA LEU A 125 9.35 -26.01 1.40
C LEU A 125 10.86 -26.31 1.46
N SER A 126 11.40 -27.08 0.53
CA SER A 126 12.80 -27.49 0.56
C SER A 126 13.81 -26.32 0.38
N LEU A 127 13.34 -25.19 -0.12
CA LEU A 127 14.22 -24.03 -0.31
C LEU A 127 14.45 -23.25 0.99
N PHE A 128 13.57 -23.39 1.98
CA PHE A 128 13.63 -22.55 3.19
C PHE A 128 13.54 -23.39 4.47
N GLU A 129 14.44 -23.12 5.41
CA GLU A 129 14.28 -23.52 6.80
C GLU A 129 13.45 -22.45 7.52
N VAL A 130 12.34 -22.87 8.13
CA VAL A 130 11.43 -21.95 8.83
C VAL A 130 11.82 -21.88 10.32
N ARG A 131 12.12 -20.68 10.81
CA ARG A 131 12.42 -20.42 12.23
C ARG A 131 11.42 -19.40 12.76
N THR A 132 10.79 -19.70 13.88
CA THR A 132 9.79 -18.82 14.50
C THR A 132 10.36 -18.24 15.79
N ALA A 133 10.38 -16.91 15.89
CA ALA A 133 10.84 -16.22 17.08
C ALA A 133 9.70 -16.10 18.10
N THR A 134 9.98 -16.45 19.35
CA THR A 134 9.06 -16.20 20.46
C THR A 134 9.48 -14.91 21.16
N LEU A 135 8.76 -13.82 20.88
CA LEU A 135 9.03 -12.55 21.52
C LEU A 135 8.49 -12.61 22.97
N PRO A 136 9.31 -12.21 23.99
CA PRO A 136 8.85 -12.24 25.38
C PRO A 136 7.92 -11.07 25.66
N SER A 137 6.69 -11.17 25.18
CA SER A 137 5.66 -10.14 25.18
C SER A 137 4.54 -10.50 26.14
N ALA A 138 3.98 -9.49 26.81
CA ALA A 138 2.86 -9.68 27.75
C ALA A 138 1.53 -9.92 27.01
N GLN A 139 1.42 -9.41 25.80
CA GLN A 139 0.25 -9.59 24.94
C GLN A 139 0.69 -10.09 23.58
N LEU A 140 -0.23 -10.68 22.84
CA LEU A 140 0.05 -11.21 21.50
C LEU A 140 0.63 -10.07 20.61
N PRO A 141 1.84 -10.25 20.06
CA PRO A 141 2.48 -9.19 19.30
C PRO A 141 1.73 -8.79 18.03
N ASN A 142 1.84 -7.53 17.67
CA ASN A 142 1.48 -7.00 16.36
C ASN A 142 2.77 -6.45 15.73
N VAL A 143 3.38 -7.24 14.83
CA VAL A 143 4.66 -6.85 14.24
C VAL A 143 4.41 -5.99 13.00
N THR A 144 4.59 -4.68 13.16
CA THR A 144 4.29 -3.68 12.12
C THR A 144 5.45 -3.41 11.17
N CYS A 145 6.68 -3.74 11.59
CA CYS A 145 7.87 -3.53 10.78
C CYS A 145 8.94 -4.55 11.16
N VAL A 146 9.66 -5.06 10.16
CA VAL A 146 10.85 -5.90 10.38
C VAL A 146 12.02 -5.33 9.59
N LYS A 147 13.25 -5.53 10.11
CA LYS A 147 14.48 -5.12 9.45
C LYS A 147 15.58 -6.12 9.75
N ILE A 148 16.16 -6.69 8.71
CA ILE A 148 17.33 -7.57 8.84
C ILE A 148 18.59 -6.73 8.92
N ASP A 149 19.45 -7.06 9.86
CA ASP A 149 20.80 -6.53 9.99
C ASP A 149 21.77 -7.66 9.62
N PRO A 150 22.16 -7.75 8.35
CA PRO A 150 23.05 -8.83 7.95
C PRO A 150 24.42 -8.71 8.61
N LEU A 151 24.90 -7.48 8.88
CA LEU A 151 26.21 -7.26 9.45
C LEU A 151 26.35 -7.85 10.87
N ASN A 152 25.31 -7.72 11.68
CA ASN A 152 25.30 -8.20 13.08
C ASN A 152 24.48 -9.48 13.26
N GLN A 153 23.96 -10.06 12.18
CA GLN A 153 23.12 -11.27 12.14
C GLN A 153 21.91 -11.16 13.08
N LEU A 154 21.20 -10.03 12.99
CA LEU A 154 20.04 -9.75 13.81
C LEU A 154 18.81 -9.43 12.94
N VAL A 155 17.64 -9.74 13.49
CA VAL A 155 16.37 -9.32 12.92
C VAL A 155 15.68 -8.41 13.95
N TYR A 156 15.40 -7.17 13.54
CA TYR A 156 14.64 -6.21 14.32
C TYR A 156 13.16 -6.36 13.98
N ALA A 157 12.31 -6.44 15.00
CA ALA A 157 10.85 -6.56 14.85
C ALA A 157 10.17 -5.56 15.77
N ALA A 158 9.38 -4.67 15.19
CA ALA A 158 8.65 -3.64 15.92
C ALA A 158 7.26 -4.15 16.29
N ASP A 159 6.97 -4.21 17.59
CA ASP A 159 5.74 -4.72 18.16
C ASP A 159 4.91 -3.56 18.72
N GLU A 160 3.85 -3.20 18.01
CA GLU A 160 2.97 -2.08 18.38
C GLU A 160 2.27 -2.30 19.72
N VAL A 161 1.79 -3.54 19.96
CA VAL A 161 0.98 -3.84 21.15
C VAL A 161 1.81 -3.74 22.43
N ASN A 162 3.03 -4.29 22.38
CA ASN A 162 3.92 -4.28 23.55
C ASN A 162 4.90 -3.10 23.55
N LYS A 163 4.73 -2.17 22.61
CA LYS A 163 5.50 -0.91 22.50
C LYS A 163 7.01 -1.16 22.55
N ALA A 164 7.48 -2.05 21.71
CA ALA A 164 8.88 -2.48 21.74
C ALA A 164 9.42 -2.75 20.34
N VAL A 165 10.72 -2.54 20.18
CA VAL A 165 11.46 -3.11 19.05
C VAL A 165 12.35 -4.20 19.64
N TRP A 166 12.17 -5.42 19.17
CA TRP A 166 12.95 -6.58 19.57
C TRP A 166 14.04 -6.84 18.53
N ALA A 167 15.25 -7.15 18.97
CA ALA A 167 16.28 -7.72 18.12
C ALA A 167 16.42 -9.21 18.48
N THR A 168 16.31 -10.07 17.48
CA THR A 168 16.53 -11.52 17.64
C THR A 168 17.72 -11.96 16.80
N ASP A 169 18.39 -13.03 17.18
CA ASP A 169 19.41 -13.63 16.32
C ASP A 169 18.75 -14.47 15.20
N ALA A 170 19.56 -15.04 14.33
CA ALA A 170 19.08 -15.85 13.19
C ALA A 170 18.33 -17.11 13.62
N THR A 171 18.41 -17.53 14.88
CA THR A 171 17.62 -18.66 15.39
C THR A 171 16.26 -18.23 15.93
N GLY A 172 15.97 -16.92 15.93
CA GLY A 172 14.76 -16.35 16.49
C GLY A 172 14.82 -16.07 18.00
N LYS A 173 16.00 -16.22 18.62
CA LYS A 173 16.17 -15.99 20.06
C LYS A 173 16.33 -14.50 20.34
N PRO A 174 15.50 -13.90 21.20
CA PRO A 174 15.63 -12.48 21.56
C PRO A 174 16.98 -12.16 22.21
N GLN A 175 17.64 -11.13 21.70
CA GLN A 175 18.94 -10.65 22.18
C GLN A 175 18.82 -9.30 22.88
N GLN A 176 17.93 -8.43 22.38
CA GLN A 176 17.83 -7.06 22.88
C GLN A 176 16.40 -6.54 22.70
N ARG A 177 16.01 -5.62 23.56
CA ARG A 177 14.75 -4.89 23.47
C ARG A 177 15.04 -3.40 23.66
N PHE A 178 14.45 -2.55 22.83
CA PHE A 178 14.53 -1.10 23.00
C PHE A 178 13.22 -0.43 22.59
N GLY A 179 13.07 0.82 23.02
CA GLY A 179 11.87 1.61 22.78
C GLY A 179 10.75 1.28 23.76
N GLU A 180 9.95 2.28 24.06
CA GLU A 180 8.70 2.17 24.79
C GLU A 180 7.62 2.97 24.06
N GLN A 181 7.78 3.06 22.75
CA GLN A 181 7.03 3.95 21.90
C GLN A 181 6.01 3.15 21.04
N PRO A 182 4.95 3.79 20.61
CA PRO A 182 3.90 3.09 19.88
C PRO A 182 4.31 2.68 18.47
N ALA A 183 3.41 2.71 17.53
CA ALA A 183 3.55 2.04 16.25
C ALA A 183 4.73 2.53 15.38
N VAL A 184 5.69 1.65 15.15
CA VAL A 184 6.81 1.87 14.24
C VAL A 184 6.38 1.48 12.83
N SER A 185 6.60 2.36 11.86
CA SER A 185 6.29 2.09 10.45
C SER A 185 7.52 1.82 9.60
N ASP A 186 8.71 2.28 10.02
CA ASP A 186 9.92 2.06 9.22
C ASP A 186 11.18 2.06 10.11
N LEU A 187 12.18 1.29 9.67
CA LEU A 187 13.48 1.13 10.31
C LEU A 187 14.58 1.22 9.23
N GLN A 188 15.51 2.17 9.37
CA GLN A 188 16.60 2.38 8.40
C GLN A 188 17.95 2.49 9.13
N PHE A 189 18.94 1.71 8.72
CA PHE A 189 20.29 1.87 9.23
C PHE A 189 20.96 3.10 8.60
N LEU A 190 21.64 3.90 9.43
CA LEU A 190 22.24 5.17 9.01
C LEU A 190 23.75 5.12 8.85
N ASP A 191 24.40 4.05 9.30
CA ASP A 191 25.85 3.96 9.24
C ASP A 191 26.29 2.55 8.79
N LYS A 192 27.54 2.47 8.35
CA LYS A 192 28.10 1.21 7.80
C LYS A 192 28.25 0.09 8.84
N ALA A 193 28.15 0.41 10.12
CA ALA A 193 28.24 -0.58 11.20
C ALA A 193 26.88 -1.02 11.71
N ASN A 194 25.78 -0.46 11.14
CA ASN A 194 24.42 -0.71 11.56
C ASN A 194 24.19 -0.45 13.06
N ARG A 195 24.87 0.58 13.60
CA ARG A 195 24.77 0.93 15.03
C ARG A 195 23.81 2.08 15.30
N ARG A 196 23.37 2.78 14.24
CA ARG A 196 22.43 3.89 14.35
C ARG A 196 21.22 3.58 13.48
N LEU A 197 20.05 3.61 14.10
CA LEU A 197 18.78 3.22 13.45
C LEU A 197 17.87 4.44 13.41
N LEU A 198 17.47 4.87 12.23
CA LEU A 198 16.42 5.87 12.05
C LEU A 198 15.09 5.12 12.13
N VAL A 199 14.28 5.50 13.12
CA VAL A 199 13.00 4.87 13.43
C VAL A 199 11.90 5.87 13.12
N THR A 200 10.95 5.47 12.29
CA THR A 200 9.75 6.26 11.96
C THR A 200 8.56 5.72 12.75
N TYR A 201 7.87 6.62 13.45
CA TYR A 201 6.70 6.29 14.26
C TYR A 201 5.47 6.92 13.60
N ILE A 202 4.52 6.08 13.19
CA ILE A 202 3.32 6.52 12.48
C ILE A 202 2.37 7.36 13.38
N GLY A 203 2.50 7.21 14.68
CA GLY A 203 1.67 7.83 15.71
C GLY A 203 1.41 6.84 16.83
N GLU A 204 0.30 6.99 17.54
CA GLU A 204 -0.03 6.09 18.65
C GLU A 204 -0.36 4.67 18.21
N SER A 205 -0.83 4.50 16.99
CA SER A 205 -1.25 3.20 16.45
C SER A 205 -1.26 3.24 14.92
N VAL A 206 -1.14 2.09 14.31
CA VAL A 206 -1.35 1.95 12.85
C VAL A 206 -2.80 2.25 12.45
N LYS A 207 -3.74 2.22 13.40
CA LYS A 207 -5.14 2.59 13.13
C LYS A 207 -5.25 4.03 12.65
N VAL A 208 -6.27 4.30 11.86
CA VAL A 208 -6.51 5.64 11.29
C VAL A 208 -6.71 6.67 12.38
N THR A 209 -5.98 7.78 12.28
CA THR A 209 -6.12 8.93 13.17
C THR A 209 -5.84 10.22 12.40
N PHE A 210 -6.51 11.29 12.77
CA PHE A 210 -6.29 12.63 12.21
C PHE A 210 -5.24 13.43 13.00
N GLN A 211 -4.65 12.81 14.01
CA GLN A 211 -3.67 13.50 14.87
C GLN A 211 -2.32 13.62 14.17
N LYS A 212 -1.69 14.77 14.35
CA LYS A 212 -0.37 15.08 13.83
C LYS A 212 0.66 14.73 14.91
N ASN A 213 0.77 13.43 15.24
CA ASN A 213 1.60 12.94 16.33
C ASN A 213 2.68 11.93 15.90
N GLY A 214 2.87 11.77 14.59
CA GLY A 214 3.98 10.98 14.06
C GLY A 214 5.31 11.71 14.24
N TYR A 215 6.41 10.96 14.25
CA TYR A 215 7.74 11.51 14.43
C TYR A 215 8.83 10.57 13.92
N ALA A 216 10.05 11.07 13.80
CA ALA A 216 11.22 10.27 13.44
C ALA A 216 12.37 10.57 14.40
N GLN A 217 13.07 9.53 14.83
CA GLN A 217 14.22 9.68 15.73
C GLN A 217 15.32 8.70 15.37
N VAL A 218 16.55 9.04 15.71
CA VAL A 218 17.70 8.14 15.58
C VAL A 218 17.93 7.47 16.93
N VAL A 219 18.03 6.16 16.93
CA VAL A 219 18.34 5.35 18.12
C VAL A 219 19.78 4.86 17.99
N ASP A 220 20.58 5.10 19.01
CA ASP A 220 21.98 4.62 19.09
C ASP A 220 21.94 3.27 19.81
N LEU A 221 22.22 2.20 19.09
CA LEU A 221 22.11 0.82 19.58
C LEU A 221 23.22 0.49 20.60
N ASP A 222 24.38 1.16 20.52
CA ASP A 222 25.49 0.93 21.45
C ASP A 222 25.26 1.64 22.80
N LYS A 223 24.48 2.72 22.80
CA LYS A 223 24.22 3.51 24.01
C LYS A 223 22.91 3.16 24.68
N LYS A 224 22.53 1.88 24.65
CA LYS A 224 21.29 1.36 25.25
C LYS A 224 20.03 2.08 24.77
N GLY A 225 20.02 2.42 23.49
CA GLY A 225 18.87 3.04 22.87
C GLY A 225 18.70 4.53 23.17
N SER A 226 19.79 5.26 23.51
CA SER A 226 19.69 6.72 23.58
C SER A 226 19.21 7.26 22.24
N SER A 227 18.30 8.23 22.25
CA SER A 227 17.66 8.70 21.02
C SER A 227 17.93 10.17 20.75
N ASP A 228 17.97 10.50 19.46
CA ASP A 228 18.11 11.87 18.95
C ASP A 228 16.88 12.16 18.08
N LEU A 229 15.95 12.93 18.63
CA LEU A 229 14.70 13.28 17.95
C LEU A 229 15.00 14.17 16.73
N ARG A 230 14.56 13.75 15.56
CA ARG A 230 14.81 14.45 14.30
C ARG A 230 13.64 15.30 13.86
N LEU A 231 12.47 14.69 13.74
CA LEU A 231 11.26 15.35 13.25
C LEU A 231 10.08 15.02 14.16
N THR A 232 9.16 15.97 14.32
CA THR A 232 7.93 15.80 15.09
C THR A 232 6.75 16.36 14.33
N GLN A 233 5.56 16.06 14.82
CA GLN A 233 4.31 16.60 14.26
C GLN A 233 4.16 16.23 12.77
N LEU A 234 4.37 14.95 12.47
CA LEU A 234 4.16 14.41 11.14
C LEU A 234 2.77 13.77 11.04
N TYR A 235 2.16 13.83 9.86
CA TYR A 235 0.84 13.25 9.58
C TYR A 235 0.99 11.77 9.20
N ARG A 236 0.93 10.85 10.17
CA ARG A 236 0.99 9.41 9.93
C ARG A 236 2.15 9.06 8.97
N PRO A 237 3.40 9.36 9.34
CA PRO A 237 4.51 9.02 8.45
C PRO A 237 4.68 7.50 8.34
N THR A 238 4.86 7.03 7.11
CA THR A 238 5.06 5.61 6.80
C THR A 238 6.53 5.29 6.60
N GLN A 239 7.33 6.29 6.21
CA GLN A 239 8.76 6.09 5.95
C GLN A 239 9.52 7.41 6.14
N THR A 240 10.74 7.29 6.68
CA THR A 240 11.71 8.40 6.69
C THR A 240 13.05 7.87 6.20
N LEU A 241 13.61 8.50 5.16
CA LEU A 241 14.93 8.17 4.63
C LEU A 241 15.92 9.31 4.93
N GLU A 242 17.19 9.00 4.99
CA GLU A 242 18.26 9.98 5.15
C GLU A 242 19.23 9.85 3.96
N ALA A 243 19.49 10.96 3.23
CA ALA A 243 20.42 10.97 2.11
C ALA A 243 20.87 12.40 1.78
N ASP A 244 22.11 12.54 1.31
CA ASP A 244 22.65 13.82 0.83
C ASP A 244 22.12 14.05 -0.60
N LEU A 245 21.08 14.87 -0.72
CA LEU A 245 20.43 15.14 -2.00
C LEU A 245 21.01 16.32 -2.78
N ASP A 246 21.76 17.21 -2.11
CA ASP A 246 22.35 18.36 -2.82
C ASP A 246 23.87 18.35 -2.81
N ASN A 247 24.49 17.26 -2.37
CA ASN A 247 25.92 17.00 -2.38
C ASN A 247 26.71 17.99 -1.51
N ASP A 248 26.13 18.44 -0.38
CA ASP A 248 26.82 19.30 0.56
C ASP A 248 27.40 18.55 1.79
N GLN A 249 27.27 17.21 1.79
CA GLN A 249 27.73 16.29 2.83
C GLN A 249 26.91 16.36 4.13
N ILE A 250 25.78 17.05 4.12
CA ILE A 250 24.83 17.10 5.24
C ILE A 250 23.52 16.45 4.75
N PRO A 251 23.22 15.23 5.20
CA PRO A 251 22.06 14.54 4.62
C PRO A 251 20.74 15.21 4.97
N GLU A 252 19.86 15.23 4.01
CA GLU A 252 18.45 15.59 4.16
C GLU A 252 17.68 14.39 4.67
N LEU A 253 16.50 14.67 5.29
CA LEU A 253 15.52 13.65 5.58
C LEU A 253 14.38 13.75 4.54
N ILE A 254 13.91 12.61 4.08
CA ILE A 254 12.77 12.51 3.16
C ILE A 254 11.64 11.80 3.93
N THR A 255 10.47 12.44 4.06
CA THR A 255 9.34 11.84 4.77
C THR A 255 8.18 11.55 3.82
N CYS A 256 7.68 10.32 3.90
CA CYS A 256 6.41 9.93 3.31
C CYS A 256 5.36 10.03 4.41
N GLU A 257 4.49 11.04 4.36
CA GLU A 257 3.40 11.25 5.30
C GLU A 257 2.09 10.82 4.65
N PHE A 258 1.63 9.63 4.99
CA PHE A 258 0.40 9.07 4.45
C PHE A 258 -0.79 9.98 4.77
N GLY A 259 -0.88 10.39 6.04
CA GLY A 259 -1.97 11.22 6.50
C GLY A 259 -3.32 10.53 6.42
N VAL A 260 -4.37 11.30 6.26
CA VAL A 260 -5.74 10.86 5.94
C VAL A 260 -6.36 11.87 4.99
N ILE A 261 -6.48 13.13 5.45
CA ILE A 261 -6.90 14.29 4.62
C ILE A 261 -5.68 15.12 4.27
N GLU A 262 -4.82 15.29 5.25
CA GLU A 262 -3.56 16.03 5.17
C GLU A 262 -2.43 15.02 5.21
N GLY A 263 -1.60 15.03 4.21
CA GLY A 263 -0.42 14.18 4.07
C GLY A 263 0.47 14.80 3.02
N GLU A 264 1.72 14.37 2.97
CA GLU A 264 2.66 15.01 2.05
C GLU A 264 3.91 14.16 1.83
N LEU A 265 4.61 14.46 0.75
CA LEU A 265 6.00 14.03 0.54
C LEU A 265 6.87 15.25 0.71
N SER A 266 7.84 15.19 1.62
CA SER A 266 8.66 16.35 1.96
C SER A 266 10.13 16.00 2.09
N VAL A 267 10.99 16.98 1.78
CA VAL A 267 12.44 16.96 2.03
C VAL A 267 12.73 17.97 3.14
N TRP A 268 13.58 17.59 4.09
CA TRP A 268 13.91 18.42 5.25
C TRP A 268 15.42 18.63 5.30
N LYS A 269 15.87 19.86 5.08
CA LYS A 269 17.28 20.22 5.12
C LYS A 269 17.63 20.81 6.50
N LYS A 270 18.72 20.32 7.09
CA LYS A 270 19.19 20.82 8.38
C LYS A 270 19.99 22.11 8.16
N GLN A 271 19.56 23.21 8.78
CA GLN A 271 20.23 24.52 8.74
C GLN A 271 20.21 25.14 10.12
N ASN A 272 21.39 25.55 10.61
CA ASN A 272 21.53 26.18 11.95
C ASN A 272 20.87 25.35 13.06
N GLY A 273 21.02 24.02 12.99
CA GLY A 273 20.49 23.10 14.00
C GLY A 273 19.01 22.78 13.90
N LYS A 274 18.30 23.34 12.92
CA LYS A 274 16.86 23.12 12.69
C LYS A 274 16.61 22.51 11.34
N TYR A 275 15.55 21.72 11.23
CA TYR A 275 15.10 21.18 9.94
C TYR A 275 14.12 22.14 9.28
N LEU A 276 14.43 22.55 8.06
CA LEU A 276 13.57 23.36 7.21
C LEU A 276 12.92 22.46 6.17
N LYS A 277 11.59 22.51 6.12
CA LYS A 277 10.80 21.64 5.26
C LYS A 277 10.65 22.23 3.85
N LYS A 278 10.80 21.38 2.85
CA LYS A 278 10.39 21.64 1.46
C LYS A 278 9.39 20.55 1.07
N THR A 279 8.14 20.91 0.90
CA THR A 279 7.11 19.98 0.44
C THR A 279 7.24 19.77 -1.07
N LEU A 280 7.33 18.51 -1.49
CA LEU A 280 7.34 18.11 -2.90
C LEU A 280 5.92 17.87 -3.41
N SER A 281 5.09 17.26 -2.57
CA SER A 281 3.66 17.06 -2.86
C SER A 281 2.86 17.19 -1.58
N ASN A 282 1.74 17.91 -1.63
CA ASN A 282 0.79 18.02 -0.52
C ASN A 282 -0.41 17.09 -0.69
N THR A 283 -0.28 16.08 -1.56
CA THR A 283 -1.28 15.03 -1.74
C THR A 283 -1.11 13.98 -0.63
N PRO A 284 -2.17 13.62 0.11
CA PRO A 284 -2.06 12.54 1.08
C PRO A 284 -1.85 11.18 0.41
N GLY A 285 -1.35 10.22 1.17
CA GLY A 285 -1.15 8.88 0.67
C GLY A 285 0.29 8.54 0.29
N ALA A 286 1.26 9.43 0.53
CA ALA A 286 2.67 9.08 0.30
C ALA A 286 3.02 7.92 1.24
N ILE A 287 3.23 6.71 0.69
CA ILE A 287 3.43 5.50 1.48
C ILE A 287 4.88 5.02 1.48
N ARG A 288 5.59 5.26 0.38
CA ARG A 288 6.97 4.77 0.23
C ARG A 288 7.71 5.62 -0.81
N SER A 289 9.00 5.79 -0.59
CA SER A 289 9.91 6.36 -1.59
C SER A 289 11.16 5.49 -1.72
N VAL A 290 11.76 5.53 -2.90
CA VAL A 290 13.02 4.88 -3.23
C VAL A 290 13.94 5.95 -3.80
N LEU A 291 15.20 5.96 -3.35
CA LEU A 291 16.20 6.89 -3.82
C LEU A 291 17.09 6.20 -4.84
N THR A 292 17.25 6.81 -5.99
CA THR A 292 18.08 6.27 -7.07
C THR A 292 18.55 7.40 -7.98
N ASP A 293 19.70 7.25 -8.61
CA ASP A 293 20.14 8.15 -9.68
C ASP A 293 19.46 7.67 -10.98
N TRP A 294 18.23 8.13 -11.20
CA TRP A 294 17.35 7.65 -12.28
C TRP A 294 17.90 7.92 -13.67
N ASN A 295 18.48 9.11 -13.84
CA ASN A 295 18.96 9.57 -15.15
C ASN A 295 20.48 9.46 -15.29
N LYS A 296 21.17 8.89 -14.30
CA LYS A 296 22.62 8.65 -14.27
C LYS A 296 23.42 9.97 -14.35
N ASP A 297 22.92 11.03 -13.68
CA ASP A 297 23.58 12.34 -13.66
C ASP A 297 24.39 12.58 -12.36
N GLY A 298 24.48 11.59 -11.49
CA GLY A 298 25.26 11.63 -10.25
C GLY A 298 24.50 12.22 -9.06
N ARG A 299 23.22 12.53 -9.19
CA ARG A 299 22.37 13.01 -8.10
C ARG A 299 21.28 11.98 -7.79
N LEU A 300 20.95 11.84 -6.52
CA LEU A 300 19.84 10.98 -6.13
C LEU A 300 18.51 11.65 -6.44
N ASP A 301 17.68 10.95 -7.18
CA ASP A 301 16.28 11.29 -7.45
C ASP A 301 15.38 10.57 -6.45
N ILE A 302 14.11 10.96 -6.37
CA ILE A 302 13.13 10.33 -5.48
C ILE A 302 12.02 9.74 -6.35
N VAL A 303 11.76 8.43 -6.21
CA VAL A 303 10.57 7.81 -6.79
C VAL A 303 9.63 7.49 -5.62
N ALA A 304 8.37 7.90 -5.70
CA ALA A 304 7.43 7.75 -4.58
C ALA A 304 6.09 7.18 -5.04
N LEU A 305 5.49 6.33 -4.19
CA LEU A 305 4.14 5.81 -4.38
C LEU A 305 3.18 6.58 -3.49
N PHE A 306 2.11 7.08 -4.11
CA PHE A 306 0.94 7.63 -3.41
C PHE A 306 -0.19 6.60 -3.53
N SER A 307 -0.75 6.18 -2.41
CA SER A 307 -1.72 5.10 -2.33
C SER A 307 -3.09 5.55 -1.82
N GLN A 308 -3.38 6.84 -1.88
CA GLN A 308 -4.66 7.39 -1.43
C GLN A 308 -5.10 8.50 -2.37
N SER A 309 -6.37 8.57 -2.68
CA SER A 309 -6.98 9.56 -3.59
C SER A 309 -6.46 9.41 -5.01
N ASP A 310 -5.33 10.02 -5.33
CA ASP A 310 -4.70 9.97 -6.64
C ASP A 310 -3.55 8.95 -6.62
N GLU A 311 -3.90 7.66 -6.75
CA GLU A 311 -2.94 6.56 -6.68
C GLU A 311 -1.97 6.62 -7.87
N ARG A 312 -0.66 6.76 -7.56
CA ARG A 312 0.33 6.95 -8.63
C ARG A 312 1.75 6.71 -8.14
N VAL A 313 2.63 6.33 -9.08
CA VAL A 313 4.08 6.32 -8.88
C VAL A 313 4.64 7.56 -9.56
N VAL A 314 5.41 8.36 -8.82
CA VAL A 314 5.91 9.65 -9.27
C VAL A 314 7.43 9.71 -9.12
N LEU A 315 8.09 10.19 -10.14
CA LEU A 315 9.52 10.48 -10.14
C LEU A 315 9.72 11.99 -9.92
N TYR A 316 10.54 12.33 -8.94
CA TYR A 316 11.02 13.68 -8.67
C TYR A 316 12.49 13.74 -9.08
N LEU A 317 12.75 14.21 -10.31
CA LEU A 317 14.11 14.36 -10.84
C LEU A 317 14.81 15.53 -10.16
N ASN A 318 15.95 15.25 -9.56
CA ASN A 318 16.75 16.21 -8.80
C ASN A 318 17.57 17.11 -9.75
N LYS A 319 17.22 18.38 -9.79
CA LYS A 319 17.89 19.39 -10.64
C LYS A 319 19.02 20.12 -9.90
N GLY A 320 19.39 19.62 -8.71
CA GLY A 320 20.38 20.25 -7.86
C GLY A 320 19.79 21.29 -6.92
N LYS A 321 20.45 21.55 -5.79
CA LYS A 321 20.02 22.52 -4.77
C LYS A 321 18.59 22.27 -4.28
N LEU A 322 18.22 20.98 -4.19
CA LEU A 322 16.90 20.50 -3.79
C LEU A 322 15.76 21.00 -4.69
N ALA A 323 16.03 21.38 -5.95
CA ALA A 323 14.99 21.65 -6.95
C ALA A 323 14.63 20.32 -7.63
N PHE A 324 13.34 20.06 -7.81
CA PHE A 324 12.86 18.79 -8.36
C PHE A 324 11.87 19.04 -9.50
N GLU A 325 11.97 18.22 -10.54
CA GLU A 325 11.00 18.16 -11.64
C GLU A 325 10.12 16.92 -11.43
N GLU A 326 8.81 17.11 -11.32
CA GLU A 326 7.87 16.01 -11.09
C GLU A 326 7.44 15.36 -12.41
N LYS A 327 7.45 14.01 -12.47
CA LYS A 327 6.95 13.23 -13.60
C LYS A 327 6.15 12.04 -13.07
N THR A 328 4.90 11.88 -13.49
CA THR A 328 4.11 10.71 -13.15
C THR A 328 4.54 9.54 -14.05
N LEU A 329 5.01 8.45 -13.43
CA LEU A 329 5.42 7.23 -14.15
C LEU A 329 4.23 6.30 -14.40
N LEU A 330 3.41 6.07 -13.34
CA LEU A 330 2.21 5.22 -13.41
C LEU A 330 1.09 5.91 -12.63
N ARG A 331 -0.15 5.72 -13.08
CA ARG A 331 -1.32 6.23 -12.38
C ARG A 331 -2.41 5.16 -12.38
N PHE A 332 -3.08 4.99 -11.25
CA PHE A 332 -4.04 3.92 -11.02
C PHE A 332 -5.40 4.49 -10.61
N PRO A 333 -6.50 3.78 -10.91
CA PRO A 333 -7.80 4.18 -10.38
C PRO A 333 -7.80 4.17 -8.84
N PRO A 334 -8.51 5.10 -8.18
CA PRO A 334 -8.46 5.26 -6.72
C PRO A 334 -9.13 4.13 -5.93
N VAL A 335 -9.58 3.08 -6.60
CA VAL A 335 -10.15 1.87 -5.99
C VAL A 335 -9.19 0.68 -6.03
N TYR A 336 -7.96 0.90 -6.55
CA TYR A 336 -6.97 -0.18 -6.66
C TYR A 336 -6.41 -0.62 -5.32
N GLY A 337 -6.21 0.31 -4.40
CA GLY A 337 -5.63 0.01 -3.09
C GLY A 337 -4.15 -0.29 -3.18
N SER A 338 -3.39 0.62 -3.80
CA SER A 338 -1.92 0.55 -3.91
C SER A 338 -1.30 0.33 -2.54
N SER A 339 -0.41 -0.65 -2.40
CA SER A 339 0.16 -1.03 -1.11
C SER A 339 1.68 -0.93 -1.06
N TYR A 340 2.38 -1.18 -2.17
CA TYR A 340 3.84 -1.17 -2.19
C TYR A 340 4.35 -1.06 -3.62
N PHE A 341 5.59 -0.58 -3.76
CA PHE A 341 6.37 -0.71 -5.00
C PHE A 341 7.85 -0.85 -4.66
N ASP A 342 8.60 -1.42 -5.60
CA ASP A 342 10.06 -1.40 -5.57
C ASP A 342 10.60 -1.23 -6.98
N LEU A 343 11.87 -0.89 -7.08
CA LEU A 343 12.57 -0.67 -8.35
C LEU A 343 13.66 -1.72 -8.51
N ALA A 344 13.71 -2.37 -9.67
CA ALA A 344 14.74 -3.36 -9.98
C ALA A 344 14.87 -3.46 -11.50
N ASP A 345 16.06 -3.79 -11.98
CA ASP A 345 16.28 -4.12 -13.38
C ASP A 345 15.97 -5.61 -13.53
N LEU A 346 14.71 -5.93 -13.88
CA LEU A 346 14.21 -7.31 -13.85
C LEU A 346 14.60 -8.11 -15.11
N ASN A 347 14.96 -7.41 -16.17
CA ASN A 347 15.30 -8.04 -17.45
C ASN A 347 16.76 -7.79 -17.88
N ALA A 348 17.56 -7.22 -16.97
CA ALA A 348 18.99 -6.91 -17.16
C ALA A 348 19.27 -6.00 -18.37
N ASP A 349 18.35 -5.05 -18.64
CA ASP A 349 18.53 -4.12 -19.78
C ASP A 349 19.13 -2.78 -19.35
N GLY A 350 19.45 -2.61 -18.06
CA GLY A 350 20.10 -1.41 -17.51
C GLY A 350 19.12 -0.29 -17.12
N ARG A 351 17.80 -0.55 -17.20
CA ARG A 351 16.75 0.38 -16.78
C ARG A 351 16.01 -0.20 -15.57
N LEU A 352 15.56 0.67 -14.70
CA LEU A 352 14.79 0.23 -13.52
C LEU A 352 13.32 0.03 -13.90
N ASP A 353 12.84 -1.17 -13.67
CA ASP A 353 11.44 -1.57 -13.80
C ASP A 353 10.72 -1.34 -12.45
N ILE A 354 9.41 -1.48 -12.44
CA ILE A 354 8.59 -1.30 -11.25
C ILE A 354 7.90 -2.62 -10.88
N VAL A 355 8.20 -3.13 -9.69
CA VAL A 355 7.41 -4.16 -9.02
C VAL A 355 6.34 -3.40 -8.22
N TYR A 356 5.07 -3.77 -8.37
CA TYR A 356 3.97 -3.05 -7.72
C TYR A 356 2.97 -4.04 -7.15
N THR A 357 2.45 -3.72 -5.96
CA THR A 357 1.34 -4.48 -5.38
C THR A 357 0.15 -3.57 -5.11
N CYS A 358 -1.04 -4.12 -5.28
CA CYS A 358 -2.27 -3.51 -4.82
C CYS A 358 -3.16 -4.57 -4.17
N GLY A 359 -3.70 -4.25 -3.01
CA GLY A 359 -4.48 -5.21 -2.23
C GLY A 359 -5.07 -4.60 -0.97
N ASP A 360 -4.91 -3.29 -0.78
CA ASP A 360 -5.47 -2.63 0.39
C ASP A 360 -7.00 -2.56 0.27
N ASN A 361 -7.68 -3.12 1.27
CA ASN A 361 -9.13 -3.13 1.39
C ASN A 361 -9.61 -2.30 2.60
N ALA A 362 -8.75 -1.40 3.13
CA ALA A 362 -9.12 -0.59 4.28
C ALA A 362 -9.97 0.64 3.92
N ASP A 363 -10.16 0.90 2.63
CA ASP A 363 -10.92 2.05 2.13
C ASP A 363 -12.45 1.82 2.17
N TYR A 364 -13.18 2.55 1.33
CA TYR A 364 -14.63 2.49 1.26
C TYR A 364 -15.18 1.21 0.64
N SER A 365 -14.32 0.39 0.03
CA SER A 365 -14.76 -0.80 -0.71
C SER A 365 -14.04 -2.06 -0.20
N THR A 366 -14.59 -2.66 0.85
CA THR A 366 -14.00 -3.83 1.53
C THR A 366 -14.35 -5.16 0.83
N VAL A 367 -14.30 -5.19 -0.49
CA VAL A 367 -14.61 -6.38 -1.30
C VAL A 367 -13.32 -6.91 -1.95
N PHE A 368 -13.22 -8.22 -2.13
CA PHE A 368 -12.11 -8.81 -2.87
C PHE A 368 -12.22 -8.40 -4.34
N LYS A 369 -11.16 -7.84 -4.87
CA LYS A 369 -11.16 -7.27 -6.22
C LYS A 369 -10.31 -8.13 -7.15
N PRO A 370 -10.80 -8.46 -8.35
CA PRO A 370 -10.08 -9.38 -9.27
C PRO A 370 -8.77 -8.80 -9.82
N TYR A 371 -8.55 -7.51 -9.63
CA TYR A 371 -7.33 -6.83 -10.03
C TYR A 371 -6.35 -6.63 -8.85
N HIS A 372 -6.65 -7.13 -7.64
CA HIS A 372 -5.67 -7.16 -6.55
C HIS A 372 -4.57 -8.18 -6.85
N GLY A 373 -3.32 -7.79 -6.67
CA GLY A 373 -2.22 -8.70 -6.98
C GLY A 373 -0.85 -8.06 -7.06
N VAL A 374 0.05 -8.83 -7.65
CA VAL A 374 1.43 -8.44 -7.93
C VAL A 374 1.54 -8.11 -9.42
N TYR A 375 2.15 -6.98 -9.73
CA TYR A 375 2.33 -6.49 -11.09
C TYR A 375 3.80 -6.21 -11.37
N LEU A 376 4.23 -6.43 -12.59
CA LEU A 376 5.51 -5.94 -13.11
C LEU A 376 5.24 -4.98 -14.26
N PHE A 377 5.92 -3.85 -14.23
CA PHE A 377 5.88 -2.84 -15.28
C PHE A 377 7.31 -2.63 -15.78
N GLU A 378 7.60 -3.09 -16.99
CA GLU A 378 8.91 -2.90 -17.61
C GLU A 378 9.07 -1.50 -18.19
N ASN A 379 10.22 -0.91 -17.96
CA ASN A 379 10.60 0.42 -18.40
C ASN A 379 11.02 0.37 -19.89
N GLN A 380 10.20 0.93 -20.75
CA GLN A 380 10.44 0.97 -22.21
C GLN A 380 11.28 2.19 -22.62
N GLY A 381 11.85 2.90 -21.65
CA GLY A 381 12.58 4.15 -21.90
C GLY A 381 11.63 5.35 -22.00
N ASN A 382 12.20 6.54 -21.80
CA ASN A 382 11.45 7.82 -21.86
C ASN A 382 10.26 7.83 -20.90
N GLU A 383 10.45 7.29 -19.70
CA GLU A 383 9.44 7.19 -18.62
C GLU A 383 8.14 6.52 -19.07
N ARG A 384 8.22 5.58 -20.03
CA ARG A 384 7.08 4.77 -20.47
C ARG A 384 7.22 3.36 -19.91
N PHE A 385 6.12 2.82 -19.40
CA PHE A 385 6.09 1.51 -18.78
C PHE A 385 5.06 0.62 -19.45
N GLN A 386 5.40 -0.66 -19.58
CA GLN A 386 4.50 -1.70 -20.12
C GLN A 386 4.28 -2.75 -19.02
N GLN A 387 3.02 -3.06 -18.73
CA GLN A 387 2.71 -4.16 -17.83
C GLN A 387 3.07 -5.47 -18.52
N THR A 388 3.96 -6.25 -17.92
CA THR A 388 4.42 -7.54 -18.46
C THR A 388 3.94 -8.72 -17.62
N MET A 389 3.59 -8.48 -16.34
CA MET A 389 3.07 -9.54 -15.49
C MET A 389 1.90 -9.00 -14.64
N PHE A 390 0.92 -9.85 -14.40
CA PHE A 390 -0.07 -9.71 -13.35
C PHE A 390 -0.36 -11.09 -12.77
N TYR A 391 -0.25 -11.20 -11.45
CA TYR A 391 -0.66 -12.40 -10.72
C TYR A 391 -1.71 -12.01 -9.68
N ALA A 392 -2.93 -12.55 -9.82
CA ALA A 392 -4.04 -12.24 -8.91
C ALA A 392 -3.75 -12.80 -7.51
N MET A 393 -3.68 -11.92 -6.52
CA MET A 393 -3.36 -12.24 -5.13
C MET A 393 -4.16 -11.33 -4.21
N ASN A 394 -5.23 -11.86 -3.63
CA ASN A 394 -6.09 -11.07 -2.73
C ASN A 394 -5.26 -10.48 -1.60
N GLY A 395 -5.41 -9.17 -1.39
CA GLY A 395 -4.72 -8.49 -0.30
C GLY A 395 -3.22 -8.33 -0.47
N ALA A 396 -2.68 -8.47 -1.69
CA ALA A 396 -1.25 -8.31 -1.96
C ALA A 396 -0.74 -7.02 -1.31
N TYR A 397 0.30 -7.13 -0.47
CA TYR A 397 0.71 -6.03 0.38
C TYR A 397 2.12 -5.55 0.10
N LYS A 398 3.06 -6.48 -0.12
CA LYS A 398 4.46 -6.14 -0.41
C LYS A 398 5.06 -7.24 -1.28
N ALA A 399 5.91 -6.88 -2.24
CA ALA A 399 6.69 -7.82 -3.05
C ALA A 399 8.13 -7.30 -3.18
N LEU A 400 9.11 -8.15 -2.89
CA LEU A 400 10.54 -7.79 -2.93
C LEU A 400 11.24 -8.56 -4.05
N PRO A 401 11.87 -7.84 -4.99
CA PRO A 401 12.71 -8.50 -6.02
C PRO A 401 14.09 -8.85 -5.44
N ARG A 402 14.45 -10.14 -5.48
CA ARG A 402 15.76 -10.66 -5.02
C ARG A 402 16.11 -11.89 -5.82
N ASP A 403 17.38 -12.13 -6.09
CA ASP A 403 17.88 -13.41 -6.63
C ASP A 403 17.87 -14.42 -5.47
N VAL A 404 16.79 -15.19 -5.37
CA VAL A 404 16.53 -16.07 -4.22
C VAL A 404 17.18 -17.44 -4.42
N ASP A 405 17.14 -17.97 -5.65
CA ASP A 405 17.71 -19.28 -5.93
C ASP A 405 19.13 -19.22 -6.54
N LEU A 406 19.71 -18.03 -6.59
CA LEU A 406 21.08 -17.76 -7.02
C LEU A 406 21.33 -18.10 -8.50
N ASP A 407 20.31 -18.04 -9.34
CA ASP A 407 20.49 -18.34 -10.78
C ASP A 407 20.88 -17.10 -11.60
N GLY A 408 20.84 -15.93 -10.98
CA GLY A 408 21.21 -14.65 -11.59
C GLY A 408 20.06 -13.80 -12.04
N ASP A 409 18.84 -14.35 -12.07
CA ASP A 409 17.61 -13.61 -12.36
C ASP A 409 16.99 -13.11 -11.04
N LEU A 410 16.25 -11.99 -11.10
CA LEU A 410 15.55 -11.49 -9.91
C LEU A 410 14.19 -12.17 -9.77
N ASP A 411 14.00 -12.89 -8.70
CA ASP A 411 12.74 -13.50 -8.27
C ASP A 411 11.91 -12.51 -7.46
N LEU A 412 10.69 -12.92 -7.01
CA LEU A 412 9.88 -12.10 -6.11
C LEU A 412 9.44 -12.91 -4.89
N MET A 413 9.54 -12.31 -3.71
CA MET A 413 8.87 -12.79 -2.50
C MET A 413 7.74 -11.83 -2.18
N ALA A 414 6.50 -12.34 -2.13
CA ALA A 414 5.30 -11.50 -1.96
C ALA A 414 4.46 -11.95 -0.76
N ILE A 415 3.93 -10.96 -0.03
CA ILE A 415 3.02 -11.19 1.11
C ILE A 415 1.67 -10.53 0.86
N ALA A 416 0.62 -11.08 1.51
CA ALA A 416 -0.72 -10.50 1.51
C ALA A 416 -1.20 -10.28 2.94
N PHE A 417 -1.84 -9.12 3.16
CA PHE A 417 -2.43 -8.76 4.46
C PHE A 417 -3.96 -8.99 4.48
N TYR A 418 -4.67 -8.58 3.42
CA TYR A 418 -6.12 -8.78 3.29
C TYR A 418 -6.42 -10.00 2.42
N ASP A 419 -5.78 -11.13 2.76
CA ASP A 419 -5.91 -12.37 2.02
C ASP A 419 -7.32 -12.98 2.12
N ASN A 420 -7.62 -13.94 1.24
CA ASN A 420 -8.88 -14.68 1.23
C ASN A 420 -8.60 -16.16 1.48
N PRO A 421 -8.41 -16.56 2.75
CA PRO A 421 -8.04 -17.95 3.05
C PRO A 421 -9.14 -18.98 2.71
N ALA A 422 -10.37 -18.54 2.51
CA ALA A 422 -11.46 -19.44 2.10
C ALA A 422 -11.30 -19.90 0.65
N GLU A 423 -10.80 -19.02 -0.22
CA GLU A 423 -10.62 -19.33 -1.64
C GLU A 423 -9.17 -19.65 -2.02
N THR A 424 -8.22 -18.99 -1.35
CA THR A 424 -6.80 -19.11 -1.69
C THR A 424 -5.95 -19.25 -0.43
N PRO A 425 -6.10 -20.37 0.31
CA PRO A 425 -5.50 -20.51 1.64
C PRO A 425 -3.97 -20.46 1.68
N GLU A 426 -3.32 -20.71 0.55
CA GLU A 426 -1.86 -20.72 0.45
C GLU A 426 -1.29 -19.41 -0.10
N ALA A 427 -2.14 -18.44 -0.45
CA ALA A 427 -1.72 -17.27 -1.22
C ALA A 427 -1.29 -16.07 -0.37
N SER A 428 -1.19 -16.20 0.96
CA SER A 428 -0.76 -15.08 1.80
C SER A 428 0.76 -14.89 1.81
N LEU A 429 1.52 -15.87 1.32
CA LEU A 429 2.98 -15.80 1.18
C LEU A 429 3.37 -16.61 -0.06
N LEU A 430 3.87 -15.94 -1.08
CA LEU A 430 4.25 -16.57 -2.36
C LEU A 430 5.67 -16.19 -2.75
N TYR A 431 6.38 -17.19 -3.24
CA TYR A 431 7.65 -17.03 -3.93
C TYR A 431 7.40 -17.21 -5.43
N PHE A 432 7.90 -16.31 -6.24
CA PHE A 432 7.84 -16.40 -7.70
C PHE A 432 9.26 -16.56 -8.22
N SER A 433 9.60 -17.78 -8.63
CA SER A 433 10.88 -18.04 -9.31
C SER A 433 10.80 -17.46 -10.71
N ASN A 434 11.80 -16.71 -11.11
CA ASN A 434 11.94 -16.13 -12.43
C ASN A 434 12.83 -17.04 -13.29
N ASP A 435 12.39 -17.35 -14.50
CA ASP A 435 13.20 -18.05 -15.47
C ASP A 435 13.16 -17.20 -16.76
N ASN A 436 14.13 -16.30 -16.89
CA ASN A 436 14.26 -15.42 -18.05
C ASN A 436 12.95 -14.64 -18.34
N GLY A 437 12.34 -14.06 -17.31
CA GLY A 437 11.11 -13.27 -17.45
C GLY A 437 9.82 -14.06 -17.30
N THR A 438 9.91 -15.37 -17.05
CA THR A 438 8.74 -16.21 -16.81
C THR A 438 8.64 -16.53 -15.32
N PHE A 439 7.66 -15.96 -14.65
CA PHE A 439 7.50 -16.07 -13.20
C PHE A 439 6.58 -17.24 -12.85
N LYS A 440 7.11 -18.21 -12.10
CA LYS A 440 6.35 -19.37 -11.60
C LYS A 440 6.06 -19.22 -10.12
N PRO A 441 4.78 -19.34 -9.71
CA PRO A 441 4.42 -19.16 -8.30
C PRO A 441 4.67 -20.43 -7.48
N TYR A 442 5.19 -20.23 -6.29
CA TYR A 442 5.34 -21.30 -5.28
C TYR A 442 4.81 -20.81 -3.95
N THR A 443 4.19 -21.74 -3.18
CA THR A 443 3.76 -21.46 -1.83
C THR A 443 4.79 -22.02 -0.84
N ILE A 444 5.00 -21.28 0.24
CA ILE A 444 5.75 -21.74 1.40
C ILE A 444 4.68 -22.15 2.43
N PRO A 445 4.67 -23.43 2.91
CA PRO A 445 3.54 -23.91 3.72
C PRO A 445 3.47 -23.38 5.16
N ILE A 446 3.71 -22.10 5.32
CA ILE A 446 3.47 -21.33 6.54
C ILE A 446 2.54 -20.15 6.29
N GLY A 447 1.95 -20.08 5.10
CA GLY A 447 1.09 -18.95 4.74
C GLY A 447 0.00 -18.70 5.78
N ARG A 448 -0.59 -19.77 6.32
CA ARG A 448 -1.64 -19.66 7.33
C ARG A 448 -1.16 -19.36 8.75
N ALA A 449 0.16 -19.41 8.99
CA ALA A 449 0.72 -19.16 10.31
C ALA A 449 0.81 -17.67 10.65
N GLY A 450 0.45 -16.79 9.71
CA GLY A 450 0.48 -15.36 9.93
C GLY A 450 -0.41 -14.61 8.96
N ARG A 451 -0.81 -13.44 9.37
CA ARG A 451 -1.38 -12.41 8.49
C ARG A 451 -0.25 -11.40 8.27
N TRP A 452 0.44 -11.56 7.14
CA TRP A 452 1.77 -10.95 6.95
C TRP A 452 1.65 -9.46 6.62
N LEU A 453 2.18 -8.63 7.51
CA LEU A 453 2.17 -7.16 7.38
C LEU A 453 3.55 -6.60 7.06
N ALA A 454 4.60 -7.28 7.51
CA ALA A 454 5.98 -6.81 7.33
C ALA A 454 6.82 -7.90 6.67
N LEU A 455 7.76 -7.47 5.80
CA LEU A 455 8.67 -8.34 5.07
C LEU A 455 9.98 -7.59 4.84
N ASP A 456 11.13 -8.23 5.13
CA ASP A 456 12.45 -7.72 4.74
C ASP A 456 13.31 -8.86 4.26
N ALA A 457 14.39 -8.55 3.53
CA ALA A 457 15.21 -9.55 2.84
C ALA A 457 16.69 -9.14 2.83
N ALA A 458 17.57 -9.99 3.34
CA ALA A 458 19.02 -9.83 3.30
C ALA A 458 19.69 -11.15 3.65
N ASP A 459 20.98 -11.31 3.34
CA ASP A 459 21.80 -12.47 3.73
C ASP A 459 22.08 -12.38 5.25
N LEU A 460 21.24 -13.06 6.05
CA LEU A 460 21.25 -12.94 7.51
C LEU A 460 22.35 -13.78 8.16
N ASP A 461 22.65 -14.96 7.60
CA ASP A 461 23.62 -15.88 8.20
C ASP A 461 24.97 -15.93 7.48
N HIS A 462 25.15 -15.11 6.47
CA HIS A 462 26.39 -14.93 5.71
C HIS A 462 26.78 -16.15 4.87
N ASP A 463 25.82 -16.90 4.38
CA ASP A 463 26.14 -18.04 3.50
C ASP A 463 26.05 -17.70 2.01
N GLY A 464 25.62 -16.48 1.68
CA GLY A 464 25.63 -15.93 0.33
C GLY A 464 24.27 -15.95 -0.37
N ASP A 465 23.22 -16.47 0.29
CA ASP A 465 21.88 -16.37 -0.28
C ASP A 465 20.98 -15.43 0.55
N ILE A 466 19.79 -15.15 0.06
CA ILE A 466 18.92 -14.12 0.66
C ILE A 466 17.88 -14.78 1.57
N ASP A 467 17.92 -14.42 2.85
CA ASP A 467 16.94 -14.79 3.86
C ASP A 467 15.82 -13.77 3.95
N PHE A 468 14.71 -14.16 4.61
CA PHE A 468 13.55 -13.29 4.77
C PHE A 468 13.09 -13.25 6.23
N ALA A 469 12.67 -12.06 6.66
CA ALA A 469 12.00 -11.86 7.95
C ALA A 469 10.56 -11.41 7.69
N LEU A 470 9.62 -12.05 8.38
CA LEU A 470 8.18 -11.83 8.21
C LEU A 470 7.56 -11.41 9.55
N GLY A 471 6.82 -10.31 9.54
CA GLY A 471 6.06 -9.84 10.70
C GLY A 471 4.57 -10.05 10.50
N SER A 472 3.89 -10.53 11.53
CA SER A 472 2.46 -10.85 11.46
C SER A 472 1.62 -9.94 12.34
N HIS A 473 0.41 -9.64 11.86
CA HIS A 473 -0.65 -8.98 12.60
C HIS A 473 -1.65 -10.03 13.08
N PRO A 474 -2.08 -10.01 14.34
CA PRO A 474 -2.95 -11.07 14.87
C PRO A 474 -4.41 -11.00 14.44
N LEU A 475 -4.81 -10.07 13.60
CA LEU A 475 -6.21 -9.87 13.21
C LEU A 475 -6.82 -11.14 12.58
N GLY A 476 -7.86 -11.67 13.22
CA GLY A 476 -8.61 -12.82 12.70
C GLY A 476 -7.92 -14.17 12.87
N LEU A 477 -6.82 -14.24 13.63
CA LEU A 477 -6.08 -15.47 13.86
C LEU A 477 -6.13 -15.89 15.34
N THR A 478 -6.01 -17.18 15.61
CA THR A 478 -6.01 -17.71 16.98
C THR A 478 -4.59 -17.80 17.54
N ALA A 479 -4.45 -17.55 18.82
CA ALA A 479 -3.14 -17.39 19.47
C ALA A 479 -2.20 -18.62 19.36
N GLY A 480 -2.73 -19.80 19.16
CA GLY A 480 -1.92 -21.03 19.12
C GLY A 480 -1.22 -21.34 17.80
N GLU A 481 -1.48 -20.51 16.76
CA GLU A 481 -0.99 -20.79 15.40
C GLU A 481 -0.12 -19.68 14.82
N LEU A 482 0.18 -18.66 15.64
CA LEU A 482 0.74 -17.41 15.16
C LEU A 482 2.23 -17.24 15.39
N UNK A 483 2.87 -16.88 14.46
CA UNK A 483 4.13 -16.54 14.59
C UNK A 483 4.18 -15.12 14.50
N UNK A 484 4.39 -14.61 15.16
CA UNK A 484 4.49 -13.45 15.15
C UNK A 484 5.51 -12.99 14.39
N LEU A 485 6.78 -13.29 14.70
CA LEU A 485 7.96 -13.06 13.86
C LEU A 485 8.45 -14.40 13.30
N THR A 486 8.59 -14.50 11.99
CA THR A 486 9.10 -15.70 11.31
C THR A 486 10.33 -15.33 10.48
N ILE A 487 11.35 -16.18 10.52
CA ILE A 487 12.56 -16.04 9.72
C ILE A 487 12.62 -17.24 8.78
N LEU A 488 12.79 -16.98 7.49
CA LEU A 488 13.00 -18.00 6.47
C LEU A 488 14.49 -17.98 6.13
N ILE A 489 15.21 -19.00 6.54
CA ILE A 489 16.61 -19.15 6.17
C ILE A 489 16.64 -19.90 4.84
N ASN A 490 17.19 -19.28 3.86
CA ASN A 490 17.31 -19.81 2.51
C ASN A 490 18.36 -20.95 2.52
N GLN A 491 18.20 -21.90 1.64
CA GLN A 491 19.11 -23.06 1.52
C GLN A 491 19.70 -23.16 0.10
N ALA A 492 19.51 -22.13 -0.72
CA ALA A 492 19.96 -22.14 -2.13
C ALA A 492 21.47 -22.35 -2.23
N ALA A 493 22.24 -21.66 -1.39
CA ALA A 493 23.70 -21.79 -1.36
C ALA A 493 24.15 -23.22 -0.95
N GLN A 494 23.37 -23.90 -0.13
CA GLN A 494 23.67 -25.26 0.30
C GLN A 494 23.27 -26.29 -0.76
N LEU A 495 22.13 -26.06 -1.44
CA LEU A 495 21.62 -26.97 -2.47
C LEU A 495 22.48 -26.98 -3.74
N LYS A 496 23.24 -25.91 -3.98
CA LYS A 496 24.15 -25.77 -5.14
C LYS A 496 25.54 -26.38 -4.90
N LYS A 497 25.89 -26.78 -3.65
CA LYS A 497 27.15 -27.43 -3.29
C LYS A 497 27.05 -28.93 -3.50
#